data_59c068b2001d198fc3c6b67ed352c21c
#
_entry.id   59c068b2001d198fc3c6b67ed352c21c
#
_cell.length_a   1.000
_cell.length_b   1.000
_cell.length_c   1.000
_cell.angle_alpha   90.00
_cell.angle_beta   90.00
_cell.angle_gamma   90.00
#
_symmetry.space_group_name_H-M   'P 1'
#
loop_
_entity.id
_entity.type
_entity.pdbx_description
1 polymer ?
#
loop_
_entity_poly.entity_id
_entity_poly.type
_entity_poly.pdbx_seq_one_letter_code
_entity_poly.pdbx_strand_id
1 'polypeptide(L)'
;MSDIESNDLNVDFSGILASIEPEISRVLKVAIAGGDISASDACLLLDSNGLEYNATVLVADVLRRRTVGDIVTYVVNRNINFTNVCIKRCGFCAFSRDFRQEEGYLLPVEEIVRRSKEAWDYGATEVCIQAGLPPQMEGDLYIRLCEAIKAELPDIHIHGFSPEEVLYGSIRSKTSIR
;
A
#
# COMPACT_ATOMS: atom_id res chain seq x y z
N MET A 1 14.58 -10.59 18.66
CA MET A 1 13.46 -11.35 18.10
C MET A 1 13.04 -12.28 19.22
N SER A 2 12.14 -11.77 20.07
CA SER A 2 11.59 -12.49 21.23
C SER A 2 10.43 -13.33 20.72
N ASP A 3 10.39 -14.55 21.23
CA ASP A 3 9.42 -15.60 20.97
C ASP A 3 7.99 -15.07 21.00
N ILE A 4 7.35 -15.03 19.83
CA ILE A 4 5.90 -14.93 19.74
C ILE A 4 5.42 -16.31 20.19
N GLU A 5 5.03 -16.42 21.47
CA GLU A 5 4.30 -17.58 21.95
C GLU A 5 3.13 -17.78 20.99
N SER A 6 3.13 -18.92 20.31
CA SER A 6 2.02 -19.39 19.49
C SER A 6 0.83 -19.60 20.42
N ASN A 7 0.03 -18.55 20.60
CA ASN A 7 -1.23 -18.64 21.30
C ASN A 7 -2.16 -19.43 20.36
N ASP A 8 -2.14 -20.76 20.50
CA ASP A 8 -3.00 -21.68 19.78
C ASP A 8 -4.45 -21.40 20.18
N LEU A 9 -5.04 -20.38 19.53
CA LEU A 9 -6.48 -20.12 19.59
C LEU A 9 -7.16 -21.32 18.91
N ASN A 10 -7.37 -22.37 19.68
CA ASN A 10 -8.14 -23.52 19.24
C ASN A 10 -9.63 -23.13 19.25
N VAL A 11 -10.04 -22.31 18.27
CA VAL A 11 -11.43 -21.92 18.09
C VAL A 11 -12.16 -23.07 17.40
N ASP A 12 -13.19 -23.59 18.06
CA ASP A 12 -14.08 -24.58 17.46
C ASP A 12 -15.10 -23.91 16.52
N PHE A 13 -14.88 -24.08 15.23
CA PHE A 13 -15.79 -23.58 14.18
C PHE A 13 -16.90 -24.57 13.81
N SER A 14 -16.96 -25.76 14.40
CA SER A 14 -17.85 -26.84 13.96
C SER A 14 -19.31 -26.39 13.89
N GLY A 15 -19.78 -25.67 14.91
CA GLY A 15 -21.17 -25.22 15.01
C GLY A 15 -21.55 -24.22 13.89
N ILE A 16 -20.73 -23.20 13.67
CA ILE A 16 -21.02 -22.19 12.64
C ILE A 16 -20.85 -22.78 11.24
N LEU A 17 -19.83 -23.60 11.00
CA LEU A 17 -19.58 -24.24 9.71
C LEU A 17 -20.66 -25.27 9.32
N ALA A 18 -21.37 -25.83 10.31
CA ALA A 18 -22.50 -26.72 10.08
C ALA A 18 -23.80 -25.97 9.77
N SER A 19 -23.87 -24.65 10.06
CA SER A 19 -25.08 -23.83 9.96
C SER A 19 -25.11 -22.93 8.73
N ILE A 20 -24.07 -22.98 7.87
CA ILE A 20 -23.93 -22.16 6.68
C ILE A 20 -23.95 -23.04 5.41
N GLU A 21 -24.07 -22.40 4.26
CA GLU A 21 -24.06 -23.08 2.96
C GLU A 21 -22.84 -23.99 2.80
N PRO A 22 -23.03 -25.24 2.31
CA PRO A 22 -21.96 -26.26 2.25
C PRO A 22 -20.73 -25.81 1.45
N GLU A 23 -20.91 -25.06 0.36
CA GLU A 23 -19.80 -24.57 -0.45
C GLU A 23 -18.96 -23.55 0.28
N ILE A 24 -19.58 -22.58 0.98
CA ILE A 24 -18.89 -21.60 1.83
C ILE A 24 -18.19 -22.31 2.98
N SER A 25 -18.87 -23.25 3.64
CA SER A 25 -18.28 -24.09 4.70
C SER A 25 -17.01 -24.83 4.21
N ARG A 26 -17.05 -25.41 3.00
CA ARG A 26 -15.88 -26.05 2.38
C ARG A 26 -14.72 -25.09 2.21
N VAL A 27 -14.96 -23.90 1.64
CA VAL A 27 -13.92 -22.89 1.41
C VAL A 27 -13.29 -22.44 2.73
N LEU A 28 -14.12 -22.13 3.73
CA LEU A 28 -13.61 -21.73 5.06
C LEU A 28 -12.80 -22.82 5.73
N LYS A 29 -13.17 -24.11 5.58
CA LYS A 29 -12.38 -25.25 6.10
C LYS A 29 -11.01 -25.32 5.43
N VAL A 30 -10.91 -25.10 4.11
CA VAL A 30 -9.63 -25.05 3.40
C VAL A 30 -8.75 -23.92 3.96
N ALA A 31 -9.30 -22.72 4.14
CA ALA A 31 -8.58 -21.58 4.69
C ALA A 31 -8.12 -21.83 6.14
N ILE A 32 -8.96 -22.39 7.01
CA ILE A 32 -8.63 -22.74 8.40
C ILE A 32 -7.47 -23.72 8.47
N ALA A 33 -7.42 -24.68 7.52
CA ALA A 33 -6.34 -25.66 7.40
C ALA A 33 -5.04 -25.06 6.81
N GLY A 34 -5.01 -23.78 6.46
CA GLY A 34 -3.85 -23.09 5.85
C GLY A 34 -3.70 -23.35 4.35
N GLY A 35 -4.74 -23.83 3.69
CA GLY A 35 -4.76 -24.00 2.23
C GLY A 35 -5.13 -22.72 1.50
N ASP A 36 -4.64 -22.59 0.26
CA ASP A 36 -5.01 -21.49 -0.64
C ASP A 36 -6.43 -21.69 -1.16
N ILE A 37 -7.16 -20.57 -1.28
CA ILE A 37 -8.48 -20.54 -1.91
C ILE A 37 -8.35 -20.04 -3.36
N SER A 38 -9.17 -20.57 -4.25
CA SER A 38 -9.21 -20.15 -5.64
C SER A 38 -9.86 -18.76 -5.80
N ALA A 39 -9.69 -18.12 -6.97
CA ALA A 39 -10.39 -16.88 -7.29
C ALA A 39 -11.91 -17.05 -7.27
N SER A 40 -12.43 -18.19 -7.72
CA SER A 40 -13.88 -18.50 -7.66
C SER A 40 -14.35 -18.66 -6.20
N ASP A 41 -13.56 -19.29 -5.34
CA ASP A 41 -13.87 -19.40 -3.92
C ASP A 41 -13.87 -18.01 -3.25
N ALA A 42 -12.92 -17.14 -3.61
CA ALA A 42 -12.88 -15.77 -3.10
C ALA A 42 -14.13 -14.96 -3.53
N CYS A 43 -14.56 -15.08 -4.78
CA CYS A 43 -15.81 -14.46 -5.24
C CYS A 43 -17.01 -14.97 -4.45
N LEU A 44 -17.10 -16.28 -4.21
CA LEU A 44 -18.18 -16.87 -3.40
C LEU A 44 -18.24 -16.29 -1.99
N LEU A 45 -17.07 -16.10 -1.35
CA LEU A 45 -16.99 -15.46 0.00
C LEU A 45 -17.39 -13.98 -0.06
N LEU A 46 -16.97 -13.24 -1.08
CA LEU A 46 -17.28 -11.81 -1.23
C LEU A 46 -18.78 -11.56 -1.53
N ASP A 47 -19.45 -12.48 -2.21
CA ASP A 47 -20.89 -12.41 -2.49
C ASP A 47 -21.75 -12.89 -1.31
N SER A 48 -21.15 -13.45 -0.26
CA SER A 48 -21.85 -13.95 0.91
C SER A 48 -22.46 -12.82 1.74
N ASN A 49 -23.54 -13.13 2.45
CA ASN A 49 -24.22 -12.21 3.36
C ASN A 49 -24.76 -12.95 4.59
N GLY A 50 -25.34 -12.22 5.54
CA GLY A 50 -25.94 -12.83 6.73
C GLY A 50 -24.95 -13.67 7.55
N LEU A 51 -25.32 -14.93 7.81
CA LEU A 51 -24.54 -15.85 8.64
C LEU A 51 -23.22 -16.26 7.96
N GLU A 52 -23.23 -16.48 6.66
CA GLU A 52 -22.06 -16.82 5.84
C GLU A 52 -21.00 -15.71 5.86
N TYR A 53 -21.43 -14.46 5.73
CA TYR A 53 -20.54 -13.30 5.86
C TYR A 53 -19.91 -13.23 7.26
N ASN A 54 -20.72 -13.41 8.30
CA ASN A 54 -20.22 -13.39 9.68
C ASN A 54 -19.23 -14.52 9.94
N ALA A 55 -19.49 -15.72 9.41
CA ALA A 55 -18.58 -16.85 9.50
C ALA A 55 -17.25 -16.54 8.78
N THR A 56 -17.31 -15.92 7.60
CA THR A 56 -16.13 -15.50 6.84
C THR A 56 -15.28 -14.50 7.62
N VAL A 57 -15.89 -13.47 8.20
CA VAL A 57 -15.20 -12.46 9.02
C VAL A 57 -14.56 -13.09 10.26
N LEU A 58 -15.28 -13.99 10.96
CA LEU A 58 -14.76 -14.68 12.13
C LEU A 58 -13.55 -15.55 11.80
N VAL A 59 -13.61 -16.33 10.72
CA VAL A 59 -12.48 -17.16 10.26
C VAL A 59 -11.30 -16.28 9.87
N ALA A 60 -11.54 -15.19 9.13
CA ALA A 60 -10.49 -14.25 8.74
C ALA A 60 -9.79 -13.64 9.95
N ASP A 61 -10.53 -13.24 11.00
CA ASP A 61 -9.93 -12.69 12.22
C ASP A 61 -9.08 -13.71 12.98
N VAL A 62 -9.53 -14.95 13.05
CA VAL A 62 -8.72 -16.02 13.69
C VAL A 62 -7.46 -16.31 12.89
N LEU A 63 -7.52 -16.35 11.56
CA LEU A 63 -6.34 -16.48 10.70
C LEU A 63 -5.38 -15.31 10.86
N ARG A 64 -5.89 -14.09 10.93
CA ARG A 64 -5.09 -12.90 11.23
C ARG A 64 -4.35 -13.06 12.57
N ARG A 65 -5.07 -13.45 13.63
CA ARG A 65 -4.46 -13.65 14.96
C ARG A 65 -3.38 -14.71 14.96
N ARG A 66 -3.60 -15.82 14.25
CA ARG A 66 -2.59 -16.89 14.11
C ARG A 66 -1.34 -16.41 13.36
N THR A 67 -1.49 -15.49 12.40
CA THR A 67 -0.39 -15.02 11.54
C THR A 67 0.39 -13.88 12.16
N VAL A 68 -0.29 -12.87 12.72
CA VAL A 68 0.33 -11.60 13.16
C VAL A 68 0.01 -11.23 14.61
N GLY A 69 -0.79 -12.03 15.31
CA GLY A 69 -1.21 -11.74 16.68
C GLY A 69 -2.11 -10.50 16.76
N ASP A 70 -2.19 -9.88 17.92
CA ASP A 70 -3.01 -8.68 18.17
C ASP A 70 -2.19 -7.38 18.12
N ILE A 71 -0.95 -7.44 17.61
CA ILE A 71 -0.07 -6.29 17.46
C ILE A 71 -0.54 -5.47 16.26
N VAL A 72 -0.81 -4.18 16.50
CA VAL A 72 -1.06 -3.19 15.46
C VAL A 72 0.20 -2.37 15.25
N THR A 73 0.72 -2.37 14.03
CA THR A 73 1.87 -1.55 13.63
C THR A 73 1.41 -0.31 12.88
N TYR A 74 2.18 0.76 13.01
CA TYR A 74 1.95 2.01 12.27
C TYR A 74 3.28 2.62 11.87
N VAL A 75 3.25 3.45 10.84
CA VAL A 75 4.41 4.22 10.37
C VAL A 75 4.12 5.69 10.55
N VAL A 76 5.04 6.41 11.20
CA VAL A 76 4.98 7.87 11.23
C VAL A 76 5.58 8.38 9.93
N ASN A 77 4.74 8.84 9.01
CA ASN A 77 5.18 9.29 7.70
C ASN A 77 4.63 10.68 7.35
N ARG A 78 5.23 11.27 6.33
CA ARG A 78 4.74 12.47 5.66
C ARG A 78 4.60 12.22 4.16
N ASN A 79 3.42 12.49 3.60
CA ASN A 79 3.22 12.49 2.16
C ASN A 79 3.78 13.78 1.55
N ILE A 80 4.63 13.65 0.52
CA ILE A 80 5.23 14.75 -0.23
C ILE A 80 4.88 14.59 -1.71
N ASN A 81 3.85 15.30 -2.16
CA ASN A 81 3.52 15.39 -3.58
C ASN A 81 4.33 16.52 -4.19
N PHE A 82 5.34 16.20 -4.99
CA PHE A 82 6.24 17.22 -5.56
C PHE A 82 5.64 17.94 -6.78
N THR A 83 4.60 17.37 -7.41
CA THR A 83 3.83 18.04 -8.46
C THR A 83 2.39 17.51 -8.51
N ASN A 84 1.45 18.39 -8.81
CA ASN A 84 0.08 18.02 -9.16
C ASN A 84 -0.16 18.03 -10.68
N VAL A 85 0.81 18.45 -11.47
CA VAL A 85 0.71 18.45 -12.93
C VAL A 85 0.84 17.01 -13.45
N CYS A 86 -0.14 16.54 -14.25
CA CYS A 86 -0.18 15.18 -14.74
C CYS A 86 -0.72 15.10 -16.17
N ILE A 87 -0.01 14.38 -17.05
CA ILE A 87 -0.45 14.08 -18.42
C ILE A 87 -1.56 13.04 -18.47
N LYS A 88 -1.76 12.30 -17.39
CA LYS A 88 -2.82 11.30 -17.28
C LYS A 88 -4.11 11.96 -16.79
N ARG A 89 -5.21 11.63 -17.41
CA ARG A 89 -6.54 12.11 -17.03
C ARG A 89 -7.34 10.99 -16.36
N CYS A 90 -6.84 10.52 -15.21
CA CYS A 90 -7.50 9.45 -14.47
C CYS A 90 -8.81 9.94 -13.87
N GLY A 91 -9.92 9.30 -14.19
CA GLY A 91 -11.25 9.69 -13.71
C GLY A 91 -11.42 9.61 -12.17
N PHE A 92 -10.54 8.87 -11.50
CA PHE A 92 -10.50 8.78 -10.04
C PHE A 92 -9.73 9.92 -9.37
N CYS A 93 -8.76 10.54 -10.05
CA CYS A 93 -7.81 11.47 -9.45
C CYS A 93 -8.37 12.90 -9.37
N ALA A 94 -8.75 13.33 -8.17
CA ALA A 94 -9.15 14.70 -7.88
C ALA A 94 -7.96 15.69 -7.72
N PHE A 95 -6.73 15.15 -7.59
CA PHE A 95 -5.52 15.91 -7.29
C PHE A 95 -4.86 16.51 -8.53
N SER A 96 -4.93 15.81 -9.68
CA SER A 96 -4.22 16.21 -10.89
C SER A 96 -4.73 17.52 -11.49
N ARG A 97 -3.78 18.31 -12.02
CA ARG A 97 -4.04 19.52 -12.79
C ARG A 97 -3.42 19.40 -14.18
N ASP A 98 -4.04 20.04 -15.16
CA ASP A 98 -3.44 20.22 -16.47
C ASP A 98 -2.26 21.21 -16.33
N PHE A 99 -1.18 20.98 -17.10
CA PHE A 99 0.01 21.86 -17.08
C PHE A 99 -0.26 23.31 -17.52
N ARG A 100 -1.45 23.59 -18.05
CA ARG A 100 -1.92 24.93 -18.43
C ARG A 100 -2.74 25.62 -17.35
N GLN A 101 -3.04 24.94 -16.25
CA GLN A 101 -3.79 25.53 -15.14
C GLN A 101 -2.83 26.28 -14.22
N GLU A 102 -3.22 27.47 -13.78
CA GLU A 102 -2.44 28.31 -12.86
C GLU A 102 -2.14 27.62 -11.51
N GLU A 103 -2.97 26.67 -11.11
CA GLU A 103 -2.82 25.89 -9.88
C GLU A 103 -1.78 24.75 -10.01
N GLY A 104 -1.20 24.55 -11.18
CA GLY A 104 -0.14 23.54 -11.39
C GLY A 104 1.17 23.96 -10.71
N TYR A 105 1.82 23.03 -10.01
CA TYR A 105 3.13 23.28 -9.40
C TYR A 105 4.10 22.13 -9.67
N LEU A 106 5.39 22.45 -9.58
CA LEU A 106 6.49 21.49 -9.54
C LEU A 106 7.49 22.00 -8.50
N LEU A 107 7.70 21.24 -7.44
CA LEU A 107 8.63 21.59 -6.39
C LEU A 107 10.07 21.27 -6.81
N PRO A 108 11.04 22.14 -6.52
CA PRO A 108 12.46 21.82 -6.69
C PRO A 108 12.92 20.75 -5.69
N VAL A 109 14.00 20.04 -6.03
CA VAL A 109 14.55 18.94 -5.21
C VAL A 109 14.86 19.42 -3.79
N GLU A 110 15.41 20.62 -3.67
CA GLU A 110 15.79 21.24 -2.39
C GLU A 110 14.59 21.43 -1.45
N GLU A 111 13.44 21.78 -2.01
CA GLU A 111 12.19 21.90 -1.22
C GLU A 111 11.66 20.55 -0.75
N ILE A 112 11.83 19.51 -1.56
CA ILE A 112 11.44 18.14 -1.19
C ILE A 112 12.35 17.63 -0.06
N VAL A 113 13.65 17.85 -0.17
CA VAL A 113 14.63 17.54 0.89
C VAL A 113 14.30 18.31 2.17
N ARG A 114 14.02 19.61 2.07
CA ARG A 114 13.62 20.43 3.21
C ARG A 114 12.38 19.88 3.93
N ARG A 115 11.36 19.48 3.17
CA ARG A 115 10.14 18.87 3.73
C ARG A 115 10.41 17.51 4.35
N SER A 116 11.34 16.75 3.81
CA SER A 116 11.76 15.47 4.38
C SER A 116 12.49 15.66 5.70
N LYS A 117 13.37 16.66 5.80
CA LYS A 117 14.04 17.03 7.07
C LYS A 117 13.04 17.49 8.11
N GLU A 118 12.11 18.35 7.74
CA GLU A 118 11.05 18.80 8.63
C GLU A 118 10.23 17.61 9.16
N ALA A 119 9.90 16.63 8.29
CA ALA A 119 9.21 15.42 8.73
C ALA A 119 10.04 14.60 9.72
N TRP A 120 11.34 14.43 9.44
CA TRP A 120 12.27 13.73 10.33
C TRP A 120 12.35 14.41 11.71
N ASP A 121 12.46 15.72 11.74
CA ASP A 121 12.51 16.51 12.99
C ASP A 121 11.22 16.35 13.82
N TYR A 122 10.08 16.08 13.17
CA TYR A 122 8.81 15.72 13.81
C TYR A 122 8.66 14.22 14.13
N GLY A 123 9.70 13.44 13.94
CA GLY A 123 9.72 12.01 14.29
C GLY A 123 9.20 11.07 13.20
N ALA A 124 9.07 11.52 11.96
CA ALA A 124 8.75 10.63 10.86
C ALA A 124 9.92 9.68 10.56
N THR A 125 9.63 8.42 10.41
CA THR A 125 10.59 7.39 9.97
C THR A 125 10.53 7.10 8.48
N GLU A 126 9.50 7.65 7.81
CA GLU A 126 9.23 7.45 6.40
C GLU A 126 8.74 8.74 5.75
N VAL A 127 9.10 8.96 4.49
CA VAL A 127 8.43 9.90 3.60
C VAL A 127 7.78 9.14 2.46
N CYS A 128 6.51 9.45 2.18
CA CYS A 128 5.78 8.90 1.05
C CYS A 128 5.82 9.90 -0.11
N ILE A 129 6.51 9.53 -1.21
CA ILE A 129 6.72 10.41 -2.36
C ILE A 129 5.93 9.89 -3.55
N GLN A 130 4.92 10.65 -3.92
CA GLN A 130 4.04 10.37 -5.06
C GLN A 130 3.67 11.69 -5.73
N ALA A 131 3.49 11.68 -7.04
CA ALA A 131 3.15 12.90 -7.76
C ALA A 131 2.44 12.65 -9.08
N GLY A 132 2.04 13.74 -9.73
CA GLY A 132 1.62 13.70 -11.12
C GLY A 132 2.80 13.40 -12.06
N LEU A 133 2.50 13.19 -13.34
CA LEU A 133 3.47 12.97 -14.41
C LEU A 133 3.55 14.23 -15.27
N PRO A 134 4.45 15.17 -14.96
CA PRO A 134 4.53 16.43 -15.71
C PRO A 134 5.17 16.21 -17.09
N PRO A 135 4.70 16.87 -18.14
CA PRO A 135 5.11 16.63 -19.53
C PRO A 135 6.58 16.90 -19.80
N GLN A 136 7.22 17.74 -19.01
CA GLN A 136 8.61 18.18 -19.19
C GLN A 136 9.56 17.66 -18.11
N MET A 137 9.16 16.60 -17.38
CA MET A 137 10.00 16.01 -16.36
C MET A 137 11.29 15.42 -16.95
N GLU A 138 12.42 15.68 -16.30
CA GLU A 138 13.68 14.99 -16.57
C GLU A 138 13.57 13.52 -16.13
N GLY A 139 14.08 12.60 -16.94
CA GLY A 139 13.86 11.17 -16.73
C GLY A 139 14.51 10.64 -15.44
N ASP A 140 15.61 11.25 -15.00
CA ASP A 140 16.38 10.90 -13.81
C ASP A 140 15.86 11.55 -12.51
N LEU A 141 14.79 12.35 -12.57
CA LEU A 141 14.26 13.07 -11.41
C LEU A 141 14.03 12.17 -10.21
N TYR A 142 13.42 11.00 -10.42
CA TYR A 142 13.13 10.07 -9.31
C TYR A 142 14.39 9.55 -8.62
N ILE A 143 15.45 9.29 -9.39
CA ILE A 143 16.76 8.86 -8.87
C ILE A 143 17.38 10.00 -8.07
N ARG A 144 17.43 11.21 -8.62
CA ARG A 144 17.97 12.39 -7.94
C ARG A 144 17.23 12.73 -6.66
N LEU A 145 15.90 12.54 -6.62
CA LEU A 145 15.12 12.73 -5.41
C LEU A 145 15.53 11.75 -4.31
N CYS A 146 15.67 10.47 -4.65
CA CYS A 146 16.12 9.47 -3.70
C CYS A 146 17.55 9.75 -3.20
N GLU A 147 18.46 10.06 -4.09
CA GLU A 147 19.85 10.38 -3.76
C GLU A 147 19.96 11.61 -2.86
N ALA A 148 19.25 12.68 -3.20
CA ALA A 148 19.28 13.92 -2.41
C ALA A 148 18.67 13.73 -1.01
N ILE A 149 17.56 13.01 -0.88
CA ILE A 149 16.96 12.71 0.42
C ILE A 149 17.89 11.83 1.23
N LYS A 150 18.46 10.77 0.64
CA LYS A 150 19.36 9.85 1.35
C LYS A 150 20.70 10.46 1.72
N ALA A 151 21.19 11.44 0.97
CA ALA A 151 22.38 12.18 1.33
C ALA A 151 22.23 12.98 2.63
N GLU A 152 21.04 13.53 2.87
CA GLU A 152 20.72 14.32 4.08
C GLU A 152 20.16 13.47 5.22
N LEU A 153 19.41 12.43 4.88
CA LEU A 153 18.67 11.57 5.81
C LEU A 153 18.88 10.10 5.47
N PRO A 154 20.06 9.52 5.75
CA PRO A 154 20.38 8.15 5.35
C PRO A 154 19.42 7.09 5.93
N ASP A 155 18.87 7.33 7.11
CA ASP A 155 18.03 6.38 7.84
C ASP A 155 16.53 6.50 7.54
N ILE A 156 16.07 7.58 6.87
CA ILE A 156 14.66 7.73 6.54
C ILE A 156 14.24 6.72 5.48
N HIS A 157 13.12 6.06 5.66
CA HIS A 157 12.54 5.21 4.62
C HIS A 157 11.87 6.07 3.54
N ILE A 158 12.09 5.75 2.27
CA ILE A 158 11.41 6.37 1.14
C ILE A 158 10.38 5.39 0.58
N HIS A 159 9.12 5.67 0.80
CA HIS A 159 7.99 4.99 0.18
C HIS A 159 7.65 5.75 -1.12
N GLY A 160 8.14 5.32 -2.21
CA GLY A 160 7.93 5.88 -3.57
C GLY A 160 8.33 4.78 -4.55
N PHE A 161 7.93 4.78 -5.69
CA PHE A 161 7.00 5.52 -6.53
C PHE A 161 5.95 4.53 -7.06
N SER A 162 4.86 4.99 -7.70
CA SER A 162 3.93 4.07 -8.35
C SER A 162 4.58 3.39 -9.56
N PRO A 163 4.09 2.21 -10.00
CA PRO A 163 4.57 1.57 -11.22
C PRO A 163 4.48 2.48 -12.47
N GLU A 164 3.48 3.34 -12.54
CA GLU A 164 3.32 4.30 -13.63
C GLU A 164 4.39 5.40 -13.61
N GLU A 165 4.80 5.87 -12.42
CA GLU A 165 5.89 6.83 -12.27
C GLU A 165 7.24 6.20 -12.67
N VAL A 166 7.50 4.97 -12.25
CA VAL A 166 8.71 4.22 -12.64
C VAL A 166 8.77 4.02 -14.15
N LEU A 167 7.65 3.60 -14.75
CA LEU A 167 7.56 3.45 -16.21
C LEU A 167 7.79 4.79 -16.92
N TYR A 168 7.18 5.87 -16.44
CA TYR A 168 7.34 7.19 -17.03
C TYR A 168 8.79 7.68 -16.94
N GLY A 169 9.44 7.54 -15.79
CA GLY A 169 10.86 7.85 -15.60
C GLY A 169 11.75 7.06 -16.56
N SER A 170 11.52 5.75 -16.69
CA SER A 170 12.23 4.86 -17.62
C SER A 170 12.11 5.34 -19.08
N ILE A 171 10.90 5.66 -19.53
CA ILE A 171 10.66 6.18 -20.90
C ILE A 171 11.38 7.52 -21.10
N ARG A 172 11.31 8.42 -20.12
CA ARG A 172 11.91 9.77 -20.21
C ARG A 172 13.44 9.72 -20.19
N SER A 173 14.04 8.84 -19.40
CA SER A 173 15.49 8.66 -19.31
C SER A 173 16.06 7.71 -20.38
N LYS A 174 15.20 7.01 -21.11
CA LYS A 174 15.60 5.95 -22.08
C LYS A 174 16.39 4.83 -21.40
N THR A 175 16.06 4.51 -20.17
CA THR A 175 16.69 3.44 -19.39
C THR A 175 15.71 2.28 -19.17
N SER A 176 16.25 1.11 -18.83
CA SER A 176 15.46 -0.06 -18.46
C SER A 176 14.91 0.09 -17.03
N ILE A 177 13.77 -0.52 -16.75
CA ILE A 177 13.18 -0.61 -15.38
C ILE A 177 13.96 -1.61 -14.49
N ARG A 178 14.95 -2.30 -15.03
CA ARG A 178 15.78 -3.28 -14.31
C ARG A 178 16.92 -2.63 -13.57
#